data_4f387d90d98c85043df4570010678ee5
#
_entry.id   4f387d90d98c85043df4570010678ee5
#
_cell.length_a   1.000
_cell.length_b   1.000
_cell.length_c   1.000
_cell.angle_alpha   90.00
_cell.angle_beta   90.00
_cell.angle_gamma   90.00
#
_symmetry.space_group_name_H-M   'P 1'
#
loop_
_entity.id
_entity.type
_entity.pdbx_description
1 polymer ?
#
loop_
_entity_poly.entity_id
_entity_poly.type
_entity_poly.pdbx_seq_one_letter_code
_entity_poly.pdbx_strand_id
1 'polypeptide(L)'
;MLKPLRAAILLGVVVPALLLAQYYPRPRRGIVPGTPNPGAYNVAGSFHGKLKELTGKEITIETEDEQLVSIHRTRKTKFLKGTQTIKPSDIDLETMVIVDATEEVDLSLTAVSVTVDTPKKTTDSTK
;
A
#
# COMPACT_ATOMS: atom_id res chain seq x y z
N MET A 1 47.04 -47.18 19.64
CA MET A 1 47.02 -45.84 19.09
C MET A 1 45.68 -45.22 19.21
N LEU A 2 45.59 -44.38 20.12
CA LEU A 2 44.36 -43.65 20.27
C LEU A 2 44.32 -42.45 19.37
N LYS A 3 43.37 -42.47 18.54
CA LYS A 3 43.01 -41.26 17.86
C LYS A 3 42.36 -40.31 18.82
N PRO A 4 42.86 -39.16 19.01
CA PRO A 4 42.10 -38.18 19.71
C PRO A 4 40.81 -37.98 18.93
N LEU A 5 39.78 -38.29 19.57
CA LEU A 5 38.50 -37.95 19.06
C LEU A 5 38.44 -36.45 18.93
N ARG A 6 38.70 -35.99 17.77
CA ARG A 6 38.41 -34.65 17.45
C ARG A 6 36.94 -34.58 17.24
N ALA A 7 36.27 -34.62 18.32
CA ALA A 7 34.98 -34.02 18.28
C ALA A 7 35.22 -32.56 17.94
N ALA A 8 35.23 -32.29 16.70
CA ALA A 8 35.01 -30.94 16.28
C ALA A 8 33.61 -30.61 16.73
N ILE A 9 33.55 -30.13 17.90
CA ILE A 9 32.36 -29.48 18.32
C ILE A 9 32.33 -28.23 17.47
N LEU A 10 31.75 -28.36 16.33
CA LEU A 10 31.18 -27.26 15.66
C LEU A 10 30.01 -26.83 16.51
N LEU A 11 30.33 -26.13 17.55
CA LEU A 11 29.40 -25.20 18.08
C LEU A 11 29.17 -24.19 16.98
N GLY A 12 28.29 -24.60 16.08
CA GLY A 12 27.66 -23.66 15.23
C GLY A 12 26.99 -22.68 16.17
N VAL A 13 27.63 -21.57 16.37
CA VAL A 13 26.95 -20.42 16.90
C VAL A 13 25.89 -20.09 15.86
N VAL A 14 24.78 -20.75 16.01
CA VAL A 14 23.59 -20.34 15.34
C VAL A 14 23.24 -19.03 15.98
N VAL A 15 23.82 -17.98 15.51
CA VAL A 15 23.36 -16.65 15.83
C VAL A 15 21.95 -16.61 15.23
N PRO A 16 20.95 -16.54 16.04
CA PRO A 16 19.62 -16.37 15.51
C PRO A 16 19.57 -14.99 14.87
N ALA A 17 19.82 -14.96 13.59
CA ALA A 17 19.60 -13.78 12.78
C ALA A 17 18.13 -13.32 12.79
N LEU A 18 17.30 -14.10 13.44
CA LEU A 18 15.88 -13.83 13.61
C LEU A 18 15.57 -12.64 14.53
N LEU A 19 16.51 -12.23 15.35
CA LEU A 19 16.28 -11.09 16.26
C LEU A 19 16.36 -9.73 15.58
N LEU A 20 17.00 -9.66 14.43
CA LEU A 20 17.13 -8.40 13.69
C LEU A 20 15.93 -8.12 12.79
N ALA A 21 15.16 -9.14 12.46
CA ALA A 21 14.00 -8.98 11.60
C ALA A 21 12.79 -8.36 12.30
N GLN A 22 12.84 -8.24 13.62
CA GLN A 22 11.69 -7.74 14.38
C GLN A 22 11.75 -6.24 14.68
N TYR A 23 12.86 -5.61 14.39
CA TYR A 23 13.01 -4.19 14.64
C TYR A 23 12.83 -3.40 13.35
N TYR A 24 11.66 -3.55 12.76
CA TYR A 24 11.20 -2.54 11.83
C TYR A 24 10.50 -1.46 12.66
N PRO A 25 11.08 -0.30 12.78
CA PRO A 25 10.33 0.82 13.30
C PRO A 25 9.16 1.01 12.33
N ARG A 26 7.99 0.60 12.77
CA ARG A 26 6.79 1.00 12.06
C ARG A 26 6.82 2.51 11.96
N PRO A 27 6.72 3.07 10.77
CA PRO A 27 6.59 4.50 10.69
C PRO A 27 5.42 4.88 11.58
N ARG A 28 5.73 5.59 12.64
CA ARG A 28 4.68 6.21 13.43
C ARG A 28 3.95 7.12 12.48
N ARG A 29 2.80 6.68 12.07
CA ARG A 29 1.88 7.59 11.42
C ARG A 29 1.67 8.71 12.39
N GLY A 30 2.21 9.86 12.05
CA GLY A 30 1.92 11.06 12.79
C GLY A 30 0.41 11.22 12.76
N ILE A 31 -0.24 10.94 13.86
CA ILE A 31 -1.58 11.40 14.07
C ILE A 31 -1.43 12.91 14.11
N VAL A 32 -1.70 13.54 13.01
CA VAL A 32 -1.92 14.97 12.99
C VAL A 32 -3.17 15.17 13.84
N PRO A 33 -3.09 15.81 14.99
CA PRO A 33 -4.28 16.15 15.73
C PRO A 33 -5.03 17.16 14.89
N GLY A 34 -5.81 16.67 13.98
CA GLY A 34 -6.71 17.44 13.16
C GLY A 34 -8.10 17.17 13.62
N THR A 35 -8.88 18.22 13.67
CA THR A 35 -10.30 18.26 13.91
C THR A 35 -11.01 16.99 13.47
N PRO A 36 -11.79 16.36 14.35
CA PRO A 36 -12.61 15.22 13.95
C PRO A 36 -13.57 15.71 12.87
N ASN A 37 -13.28 15.30 11.66
CA ASN A 37 -14.22 15.52 10.58
C ASN A 37 -15.32 14.46 10.73
N PRO A 38 -16.54 14.84 11.04
CA PRO A 38 -17.64 13.88 11.13
C PRO A 38 -17.89 13.31 9.73
N GLY A 39 -17.47 12.12 9.49
CA GLY A 39 -17.46 11.46 8.20
C GLY A 39 -16.06 11.04 7.74
N ALA A 40 -15.03 11.32 8.54
CA ALA A 40 -13.72 10.76 8.31
C ALA A 40 -13.80 9.25 8.52
N TYR A 41 -13.84 8.52 7.43
CA TYR A 41 -13.53 7.13 7.46
C TYR A 41 -12.11 7.00 8.01
N ASN A 42 -11.88 6.02 8.86
CA ASN A 42 -10.53 5.72 9.32
C ASN A 42 -9.73 5.21 8.10
N VAL A 43 -9.19 6.13 7.34
CA VAL A 43 -8.34 5.79 6.21
C VAL A 43 -7.07 5.20 6.77
N ALA A 44 -6.86 3.93 6.54
CA ALA A 44 -5.65 3.23 6.97
C ALA A 44 -4.43 3.73 6.21
N GLY A 45 -4.61 4.17 4.99
CA GLY A 45 -3.57 4.73 4.15
C GLY A 45 -4.06 5.10 2.76
N SER A 46 -3.26 5.92 2.12
CA SER A 46 -3.38 6.22 0.70
C SER A 46 -2.28 5.49 -0.05
N PHE A 47 -2.67 4.76 -1.07
CA PHE A 47 -1.76 4.00 -1.93
C PHE A 47 -1.69 4.68 -3.29
N HIS A 48 -0.50 4.98 -3.72
CA HIS A 48 -0.24 5.59 -5.03
C HIS A 48 0.41 4.58 -5.95
N GLY A 49 -0.12 4.43 -7.14
CA GLY A 49 0.42 3.47 -8.08
C GLY A 49 -0.34 3.41 -9.40
N LYS A 50 0.12 2.55 -10.28
CA LYS A 50 -0.55 2.27 -11.54
C LYS A 50 -1.67 1.25 -11.34
N LEU A 51 -2.81 1.51 -11.92
CA LEU A 51 -3.91 0.55 -11.95
C LEU A 51 -3.55 -0.62 -12.87
N LYS A 52 -3.39 -1.79 -12.29
CA LYS A 52 -3.08 -3.03 -13.04
C LYS A 52 -4.32 -3.84 -13.36
N GLU A 53 -5.23 -3.90 -12.41
CA GLU A 53 -6.47 -4.65 -12.55
C GLU A 53 -7.60 -3.95 -11.80
N LEU A 54 -8.76 -3.95 -12.42
CA LEU A 54 -9.97 -3.41 -11.82
C LEU A 54 -11.13 -4.37 -12.10
N THR A 55 -11.56 -5.07 -11.06
CA THR A 55 -12.72 -5.95 -11.12
C THR A 55 -13.88 -5.37 -10.33
N GLY A 56 -15.02 -6.04 -10.32
CA GLY A 56 -16.16 -5.63 -9.50
C GLY A 56 -15.92 -5.76 -7.98
N LYS A 57 -14.88 -6.49 -7.58
CA LYS A 57 -14.61 -6.82 -6.18
C LYS A 57 -13.23 -6.38 -5.70
N GLU A 58 -12.31 -6.13 -6.60
CA GLU A 58 -10.91 -5.93 -6.26
C GLU A 58 -10.26 -4.91 -7.18
N ILE A 59 -9.33 -4.18 -6.61
CA ILE A 59 -8.49 -3.19 -7.29
C ILE A 59 -7.04 -3.61 -7.03
N THR A 60 -6.28 -3.84 -8.08
CA THR A 60 -4.86 -4.13 -7.99
C THR A 60 -4.06 -2.97 -8.56
N ILE A 61 -3.18 -2.43 -7.76
CA ILE A 61 -2.26 -1.37 -8.16
C ILE A 61 -0.81 -1.82 -8.01
N GLU A 62 0.05 -1.28 -8.84
CA GLU A 62 1.49 -1.43 -8.74
C GLU A 62 2.09 -0.14 -8.20
N THR A 63 2.70 -0.24 -7.04
CA THR A 63 3.35 0.90 -6.39
C THR A 63 4.68 1.25 -7.06
N GLU A 64 5.29 2.36 -6.66
CA GLU A 64 6.60 2.78 -7.18
C GLU A 64 7.71 1.77 -6.92
N ASP A 65 7.57 0.96 -5.86
CA ASP A 65 8.50 -0.13 -5.52
C ASP A 65 8.23 -1.42 -6.31
N GLU A 66 7.43 -1.34 -7.37
CA GLU A 66 7.02 -2.50 -8.19
C GLU A 66 6.26 -3.58 -7.41
N GLN A 67 5.65 -3.21 -6.31
CA GLN A 67 4.83 -4.12 -5.51
C GLN A 67 3.37 -4.04 -5.94
N LEU A 68 2.76 -5.21 -6.05
CA LEU A 68 1.34 -5.31 -6.32
C LEU A 68 0.57 -5.30 -5.00
N VAL A 69 -0.37 -4.39 -4.91
CA VAL A 69 -1.25 -4.25 -3.75
C VAL A 69 -2.68 -4.49 -4.20
N SER A 70 -3.31 -5.48 -3.60
CA SER A 70 -4.72 -5.80 -3.83
C SER A 70 -5.59 -5.17 -2.75
N ILE A 71 -6.60 -4.46 -3.17
CA ILE A 71 -7.50 -3.72 -2.31
C ILE A 71 -8.94 -4.11 -2.65
N HIS A 72 -9.71 -4.51 -1.66
CA HIS A 72 -11.11 -4.85 -1.88
C HIS A 72 -11.93 -3.64 -2.29
N ARG A 73 -12.78 -3.83 -3.26
CA ARG A 73 -13.72 -2.84 -3.73
C ARG A 73 -15.12 -3.17 -3.24
N THR A 74 -15.85 -2.16 -2.81
CA THR A 74 -17.25 -2.27 -2.42
C THR A 74 -18.12 -1.38 -3.31
N ARG A 75 -19.42 -1.49 -3.16
CA ARG A 75 -20.37 -0.59 -3.83
C ARG A 75 -20.26 0.85 -3.35
N LYS A 76 -19.68 1.05 -2.17
CA LYS A 76 -19.46 2.38 -1.57
C LYS A 76 -18.16 3.03 -2.03
N THR A 77 -17.29 2.30 -2.69
CA THR A 77 -16.03 2.84 -3.22
C THR A 77 -16.34 3.91 -4.25
N LYS A 78 -15.81 5.10 -4.03
CA LYS A 78 -15.98 6.23 -4.94
C LYS A 78 -14.85 6.28 -5.95
N PHE A 79 -15.19 6.61 -7.19
CA PHE A 79 -14.22 6.81 -8.26
C PHE A 79 -14.26 8.28 -8.68
N LEU A 80 -13.11 8.93 -8.61
CA LEU A 80 -13.00 10.36 -8.82
C LEU A 80 -11.92 10.69 -9.86
N LYS A 81 -12.17 11.71 -10.64
CA LYS A 81 -11.16 12.35 -11.49
C LYS A 81 -11.13 13.84 -11.14
N GLY A 82 -10.10 14.24 -10.39
CA GLY A 82 -10.11 15.54 -9.75
C GLY A 82 -11.23 15.61 -8.70
N THR A 83 -12.15 16.53 -8.89
CA THR A 83 -13.34 16.68 -8.03
C THR A 83 -14.58 16.02 -8.60
N GLN A 84 -14.49 15.46 -9.80
CA GLN A 84 -15.61 14.87 -10.51
C GLN A 84 -15.73 13.38 -10.23
N THR A 85 -16.95 12.94 -9.91
CA THR A 85 -17.26 11.52 -9.79
C THR A 85 -17.34 10.89 -11.18
N ILE A 86 -16.62 9.78 -11.37
CA ILE A 86 -16.60 9.01 -12.61
C ILE A 86 -17.01 7.57 -12.37
N LYS A 87 -17.25 6.84 -13.44
CA LYS A 87 -17.52 5.41 -13.37
C LYS A 87 -16.21 4.62 -13.37
N PRO A 88 -16.16 3.44 -12.74
CA PRO A 88 -14.97 2.58 -12.79
C PRO A 88 -14.54 2.23 -14.20
N SER A 89 -15.49 2.08 -15.11
CA SER A 89 -15.22 1.78 -16.52
C SER A 89 -14.54 2.93 -17.28
N ASP A 90 -14.58 4.13 -16.74
CA ASP A 90 -13.94 5.30 -17.33
C ASP A 90 -12.44 5.40 -16.98
N ILE A 91 -11.95 4.49 -16.16
CA ILE A 91 -10.54 4.43 -15.78
C ILE A 91 -9.82 3.38 -16.62
N ASP A 92 -8.81 3.81 -17.36
CA ASP A 92 -7.97 2.90 -18.13
C ASP A 92 -6.93 2.21 -17.25
N LEU A 93 -6.58 0.99 -17.62
CA LEU A 93 -5.45 0.29 -16.99
C LEU A 93 -4.16 1.06 -17.27
N GLU A 94 -3.17 0.89 -16.39
CA GLU A 94 -1.89 1.62 -16.41
C GLU A 94 -2.00 3.12 -16.07
N THR A 95 -3.17 3.58 -15.70
CA THR A 95 -3.36 4.94 -15.21
C THR A 95 -2.87 5.07 -13.78
N MET A 96 -2.19 6.16 -13.47
CA MET A 96 -1.81 6.47 -12.10
C MET A 96 -3.04 6.83 -11.28
N VAL A 97 -3.19 6.17 -10.17
CA VAL A 97 -4.32 6.38 -9.26
C VAL A 97 -3.85 6.49 -7.82
N ILE A 98 -4.64 7.16 -7.02
CA ILE A 98 -4.50 7.22 -5.58
C ILE A 98 -5.70 6.49 -4.98
N VAL A 99 -5.43 5.45 -4.21
CA VAL A 99 -6.48 4.67 -3.55
C VAL A 99 -6.41 4.91 -2.05
N ASP A 100 -7.45 5.50 -1.53
CA ASP A 100 -7.63 5.63 -0.08
C ASP A 100 -8.34 4.39 0.42
N ALA A 101 -7.73 3.70 1.35
CA ALA A 101 -8.24 2.44 1.86
C ALA A 101 -8.30 2.43 3.39
N THR A 102 -9.27 1.69 3.91
CA THR A 102 -9.37 1.34 5.33
C THR A 102 -8.87 -0.06 5.55
N GLU A 103 -8.29 -0.29 6.71
CA GLU A 103 -7.90 -1.62 7.13
C GLU A 103 -9.01 -2.25 7.95
N GLU A 104 -9.42 -3.41 7.56
CA GLU A 104 -10.41 -4.19 8.27
C GLU A 104 -9.78 -4.99 9.42
N VAL A 105 -10.60 -5.59 10.26
CA VAL A 105 -10.14 -6.36 11.42
C VAL A 105 -9.26 -7.55 11.04
N ASP A 106 -9.49 -8.10 9.86
CA ASP A 106 -8.72 -9.22 9.29
C ASP A 106 -7.45 -8.78 8.55
N LEU A 107 -7.07 -7.50 8.67
CA LEU A 107 -5.94 -6.87 7.99
C LEU A 107 -6.11 -6.72 6.48
N SER A 108 -7.27 -7.00 5.93
CA SER A 108 -7.57 -6.69 4.54
C SER A 108 -7.78 -5.20 4.33
N LEU A 109 -7.52 -4.74 3.12
CA LEU A 109 -7.73 -3.36 2.73
C LEU A 109 -9.02 -3.21 1.94
N THR A 110 -9.83 -2.24 2.31
CA THR A 110 -11.06 -1.91 1.61
C THR A 110 -10.98 -0.50 1.05
N ALA A 111 -11.15 -0.35 -0.25
CA ALA A 111 -11.08 0.93 -0.91
C ALA A 111 -12.26 1.84 -0.56
N VAL A 112 -11.97 3.01 -0.09
CA VAL A 112 -12.95 4.08 0.17
C VAL A 112 -13.12 4.93 -1.07
N SER A 113 -12.00 5.35 -1.66
CA SER A 113 -12.02 6.15 -2.88
C SER A 113 -10.82 5.82 -3.78
N VAL A 114 -11.04 5.97 -5.05
CA VAL A 114 -10.01 5.85 -6.09
C VAL A 114 -10.00 7.15 -6.87
N THR A 115 -8.92 7.88 -6.79
CA THR A 115 -8.76 9.14 -7.51
C THR A 115 -7.75 8.96 -8.63
N VAL A 116 -8.17 9.31 -9.84
CA VAL A 116 -7.23 9.32 -10.98
C VAL A 116 -6.27 10.49 -10.79
N ASP A 117 -4.99 10.16 -10.70
CA ASP A 117 -3.95 11.17 -10.69
C ASP A 117 -3.76 11.70 -12.10
N THR A 118 -4.34 12.85 -12.34
CA THR A 118 -4.11 13.57 -13.58
C THR A 118 -2.84 14.37 -13.40
N PRO A 119 -1.76 14.06 -14.11
CA PRO A 119 -0.56 14.87 -14.03
C PRO A 119 -0.96 16.30 -14.35
N LYS A 120 -0.76 17.17 -13.37
CA LYS A 120 -0.98 18.59 -13.57
C LYS A 120 -0.07 19.00 -14.71
N LYS A 121 -0.68 19.27 -15.86
CA LYS A 121 0.05 19.76 -17.01
C LYS A 121 0.71 21.07 -16.56
N THR A 122 1.95 20.97 -16.22
CA THR A 122 2.76 22.16 -15.98
C THR A 122 2.80 22.86 -17.32
N THR A 123 1.96 23.84 -17.46
CA THR A 123 2.09 24.77 -18.57
C THR A 123 3.38 25.50 -18.29
N ASP A 124 4.46 24.95 -18.77
CA ASP A 124 5.70 25.68 -18.82
C ASP A 124 5.46 26.82 -19.80
N SER A 125 5.05 27.94 -19.26
CA SER A 125 5.02 29.17 -20.02
C SER A 125 6.44 29.70 -20.10
N THR A 126 7.21 29.04 -20.91
CA THR A 126 8.48 29.59 -21.34
C THR A 126 8.16 30.77 -22.24
N LYS A 127 8.30 31.89 -21.68
CA LYS A 127 8.30 33.11 -22.43
C LYS A 127 9.69 33.34 -22.99
#